data_121656a1128b32c3e050862f7e0949f0
#
_entry.id   121656a1128b32c3e050862f7e0949f0
#
_cell.length_a   1.000
_cell.length_b   1.000
_cell.length_c   1.000
_cell.angle_alpha   90.00
_cell.angle_beta   90.00
_cell.angle_gamma   90.00
#
_symmetry.space_group_name_H-M   'P 1'
#
loop_
_entity.id
_entity.type
_entity.pdbx_description
1 polymer ?
#
loop_
_entity_poly.entity_id
_entity_poly.type
_entity_poly.pdbx_seq_one_letter_code
_entity_poly.pdbx_strand_id
1 'polypeptide(L)'
;MYNYFVFIVSDLIRTTFGKISNRFIFRDLLAMQNILKFSYFLSVFLLISCGEAPKKESSEDSEKTSKKQKTNETDEKVILFFGNSLTAGYGLDTEEAFPALIQDRLDSLELNYIAINSGLSGETTSGGLNRLQWVLAQKVDIFVLELGANDGLRGVPLDETRKNLQAIIDLVKSKNPETKIVLAGMQIPPNMGQAYTSEFKTIFPELAEANDVSLIPFLLEGVAGNPELNLEDGIHPTAEGQKIVMENVWEIIEELVNKSLVNQ
;
A
#
# COMPACT_ATOMS: atom_id res chain seq x y z
N MET A 1 8.08 52.18 1.99
CA MET A 1 6.79 51.46 1.93
C MET A 1 6.80 50.09 2.66
N TYR A 2 7.94 49.43 2.80
CA TYR A 2 8.06 48.13 3.47
C TYR A 2 7.92 48.17 5.00
N ASN A 3 8.35 49.22 5.63
CA ASN A 3 8.30 49.37 7.11
C ASN A 3 6.90 49.70 7.67
N TYR A 4 5.99 50.20 6.86
CA TYR A 4 4.62 50.52 7.31
C TYR A 4 3.72 49.29 7.35
N PHE A 5 3.95 48.33 6.46
CA PHE A 5 3.17 47.08 6.42
C PHE A 5 3.47 46.17 7.61
N VAL A 6 4.72 46.11 8.06
CA VAL A 6 5.15 45.32 9.21
C VAL A 6 4.54 45.87 10.52
N PHE A 7 4.37 47.17 10.62
CA PHE A 7 3.79 47.81 11.84
C PHE A 7 2.29 47.52 11.98
N ILE A 8 1.52 47.55 10.90
CA ILE A 8 0.07 47.27 10.91
C ILE A 8 -0.22 45.81 11.24
N VAL A 9 0.56 44.87 10.72
CA VAL A 9 0.40 43.44 11.00
C VAL A 9 0.76 43.10 12.45
N SER A 10 1.74 43.77 13.06
CA SER A 10 2.13 43.54 14.46
C SER A 10 1.08 44.03 15.47
N ASP A 11 0.39 45.13 15.17
CA ASP A 11 -0.67 45.66 16.03
C ASP A 11 -1.98 44.85 15.92
N LEU A 12 -2.29 44.30 14.75
CA LEU A 12 -3.47 43.43 14.55
C LEU A 12 -3.35 42.12 15.32
N ILE A 13 -2.13 41.55 15.39
CA ILE A 13 -1.84 40.30 16.13
C ILE A 13 -1.87 40.55 17.65
N ARG A 14 -1.47 41.73 18.11
CA ARG A 14 -1.50 42.13 19.55
C ARG A 14 -2.90 42.26 20.13
N THR A 15 -3.87 42.64 19.32
CA THR A 15 -5.26 42.87 19.78
C THR A 15 -6.12 41.60 19.75
N THR A 16 -5.72 40.57 18.97
CA THR A 16 -6.54 39.35 18.79
C THR A 16 -6.08 38.18 19.65
N PHE A 17 -4.82 38.13 20.07
CA PHE A 17 -4.27 37.02 20.88
C PHE A 17 -3.56 37.56 22.13
N GLY A 18 -4.25 37.57 23.26
CA GLY A 18 -3.70 37.91 24.56
C GLY A 18 -2.52 37.05 24.96
N LYS A 19 -1.38 37.68 25.28
CA LYS A 19 -0.20 37.14 25.98
C LYS A 19 0.27 35.72 25.57
N ILE A 20 0.82 35.56 24.39
CA ILE A 20 1.69 34.47 24.03
C ILE A 20 3.14 34.96 24.12
N SER A 21 3.99 34.21 24.84
CA SER A 21 5.37 34.55 25.19
C SER A 21 6.22 34.95 23.96
N ASN A 22 6.78 36.13 23.97
CA ASN A 22 7.67 36.72 22.94
C ASN A 22 8.88 35.88 22.52
N ARG A 23 9.15 34.78 23.18
CA ARG A 23 10.30 33.89 22.86
C ARG A 23 10.00 32.91 21.71
N PHE A 24 8.75 32.53 21.48
CA PHE A 24 8.39 31.59 20.41
C PHE A 24 8.32 32.29 19.05
N ILE A 25 7.78 33.47 18.98
CA ILE A 25 7.58 34.21 17.70
C ILE A 25 8.93 34.63 17.07
N PHE A 26 9.94 34.97 17.89
CA PHE A 26 11.26 35.40 17.38
C PHE A 26 12.08 34.21 16.80
N ARG A 27 11.88 33.00 17.28
CA ARG A 27 12.58 31.82 16.75
C ARG A 27 12.04 31.39 15.38
N ASP A 28 10.73 31.53 15.20
CA ASP A 28 10.10 31.13 13.92
C ASP A 28 10.33 32.18 12.83
N LEU A 29 10.44 33.46 13.17
CA LEU A 29 10.79 34.51 12.20
C LEU A 29 12.23 34.38 11.68
N LEU A 30 13.17 33.99 12.53
CA LEU A 30 14.57 33.76 12.15
C LEU A 30 14.71 32.49 11.27
N ALA A 31 13.91 31.45 11.54
CA ALA A 31 13.85 30.24 10.72
C ALA A 31 13.27 30.53 9.32
N MET A 32 12.22 31.33 9.22
CA MET A 32 11.65 31.76 7.93
C MET A 32 12.60 32.59 7.08
N GLN A 33 13.37 33.50 7.70
CA GLN A 33 14.38 34.30 6.96
C GLN A 33 15.49 33.45 6.37
N ASN A 34 15.90 32.37 7.05
CA ASN A 34 16.93 31.45 6.55
C ASN A 34 16.39 30.58 5.41
N ILE A 35 15.14 30.16 5.46
CA ILE A 35 14.49 29.40 4.36
C ILE A 35 14.35 30.26 3.11
N LEU A 36 13.98 31.55 3.23
CA LEU A 36 13.91 32.46 2.08
C LEU A 36 15.27 32.71 1.43
N LYS A 37 16.34 32.85 2.23
CA LYS A 37 17.71 33.02 1.70
C LYS A 37 18.21 31.77 1.00
N PHE A 38 17.87 30.59 1.51
CA PHE A 38 18.26 29.32 0.88
C PHE A 38 17.54 29.07 -0.44
N SER A 39 16.26 29.44 -0.53
CA SER A 39 15.46 29.37 -1.76
C SER A 39 15.99 30.33 -2.85
N TYR A 40 16.42 31.52 -2.48
CA TYR A 40 17.01 32.48 -3.42
C TYR A 40 18.36 32.02 -3.95
N PHE A 41 19.20 31.39 -3.12
CA PHE A 41 20.49 30.86 -3.50
C PHE A 41 20.36 29.66 -4.45
N LEU A 42 19.35 28.80 -4.26
CA LEU A 42 19.06 27.65 -5.10
C LEU A 42 18.55 28.07 -6.49
N SER A 43 17.75 29.14 -6.58
CA SER A 43 17.24 29.64 -7.87
C SER A 43 18.33 30.32 -8.73
N VAL A 44 19.36 30.91 -8.14
CA VAL A 44 20.48 31.52 -8.86
C VAL A 44 21.42 30.44 -9.45
N PHE A 45 21.54 29.27 -8.80
CA PHE A 45 22.39 28.17 -9.30
C PHE A 45 21.82 27.48 -10.53
N LEU A 46 20.51 27.54 -10.77
CA LEU A 46 19.85 26.92 -11.94
C LEU A 46 19.99 27.73 -13.24
N LEU A 47 20.50 28.96 -13.19
CA LEU A 47 20.65 29.83 -14.37
C LEU A 47 22.04 29.83 -15.00
N ILE A 48 23.01 29.08 -14.47
CA ILE A 48 24.43 29.08 -14.96
C ILE A 48 24.78 27.82 -15.74
N SER A 49 23.83 26.89 -15.98
CA SER A 49 24.10 25.69 -16.79
C SER A 49 23.61 25.86 -18.21
N CYS A 50 24.32 26.74 -19.00
CA CYS A 50 24.23 26.77 -20.43
C CYS A 50 25.66 26.86 -20.99
N GLY A 51 26.21 25.74 -21.40
CA GLY A 51 27.56 25.60 -21.97
C GLY A 51 27.56 24.59 -23.12
N GLU A 52 27.67 25.13 -24.30
CA GLU A 52 28.19 24.63 -25.59
C GLU A 52 28.23 23.14 -25.94
N ALA A 53 27.64 22.83 -27.08
CA ALA A 53 27.76 21.58 -27.81
C ALA A 53 29.13 21.51 -28.57
N PRO A 54 29.81 20.36 -28.55
CA PRO A 54 30.95 20.15 -29.48
C PRO A 54 30.48 19.57 -30.81
N LYS A 55 31.18 20.05 -31.86
CA LYS A 55 31.07 19.72 -33.28
C LYS A 55 31.30 18.23 -33.57
N LYS A 56 30.58 17.77 -34.59
CA LYS A 56 30.79 16.50 -35.29
C LYS A 56 32.19 16.45 -35.93
N GLU A 57 32.88 15.35 -35.69
CA GLU A 57 33.85 14.77 -36.64
C GLU A 57 33.41 13.35 -36.99
N SER A 58 33.41 13.10 -38.28
CA SER A 58 33.05 11.86 -38.96
C SER A 58 34.23 10.90 -38.96
N SER A 59 34.00 9.63 -38.62
CA SER A 59 34.73 8.50 -39.17
C SER A 59 33.96 7.20 -38.99
N GLU A 60 33.59 6.66 -40.06
CA GLU A 60 33.43 5.29 -40.56
C GLU A 60 33.32 4.11 -39.60
N ASP A 61 32.27 3.37 -39.88
CA ASP A 61 32.16 1.90 -40.04
C ASP A 61 32.47 0.98 -38.84
N SER A 62 31.41 0.49 -38.28
CA SER A 62 31.31 -0.92 -37.93
C SER A 62 29.82 -1.31 -37.75
N GLU A 63 29.33 -2.04 -38.75
CA GLU A 63 28.11 -2.87 -38.65
C GLU A 63 28.15 -3.69 -37.38
N LYS A 64 27.37 -3.33 -36.36
CA LYS A 64 26.94 -4.24 -35.35
C LYS A 64 25.45 -4.51 -35.54
N THR A 65 25.21 -5.64 -36.16
CA THR A 65 23.95 -6.36 -36.19
C THR A 65 23.20 -6.19 -34.86
N SER A 66 22.28 -5.27 -34.85
CA SER A 66 21.26 -5.22 -33.80
C SER A 66 20.38 -6.46 -33.98
N LYS A 67 20.74 -7.53 -33.32
CA LYS A 67 19.81 -8.61 -33.06
C LYS A 67 18.65 -7.99 -32.28
N LYS A 68 17.57 -7.73 -33.00
CA LYS A 68 16.25 -7.49 -32.42
C LYS A 68 15.91 -8.73 -31.58
N GLN A 69 16.24 -8.68 -30.30
CA GLN A 69 15.83 -9.66 -29.34
C GLN A 69 14.31 -9.55 -29.34
N LYS A 70 13.65 -10.47 -30.02
CA LYS A 70 12.25 -10.75 -29.84
C LYS A 70 12.16 -11.21 -28.38
N THR A 71 11.93 -10.30 -27.46
CA THR A 71 11.35 -10.63 -26.17
C THR A 71 10.01 -11.24 -26.54
N ASN A 72 9.92 -12.57 -26.42
CA ASN A 72 8.62 -13.18 -26.16
C ASN A 72 8.19 -12.49 -24.86
N GLU A 73 7.29 -11.52 -24.96
CA GLU A 73 6.45 -11.14 -23.84
C GLU A 73 5.68 -12.41 -23.49
N THR A 74 6.26 -13.23 -22.63
CA THR A 74 5.47 -14.17 -21.84
C THR A 74 4.54 -13.26 -21.07
N ASP A 75 3.24 -13.40 -21.30
CA ASP A 75 2.18 -12.58 -20.71
C ASP A 75 2.17 -12.92 -19.19
N GLU A 76 3.12 -12.31 -18.46
CA GLU A 76 3.36 -12.55 -17.04
C GLU A 76 2.14 -12.04 -16.28
N LYS A 77 1.54 -12.91 -15.48
CA LYS A 77 0.32 -12.61 -14.73
C LYS A 77 0.67 -11.98 -13.39
N VAL A 78 -0.19 -11.11 -12.90
CA VAL A 78 0.03 -10.34 -11.67
C VAL A 78 -0.94 -10.78 -10.58
N ILE A 79 -0.36 -11.16 -9.42
CA ILE A 79 -1.08 -11.30 -8.16
C ILE A 79 -0.75 -10.08 -7.31
N LEU A 80 -1.74 -9.24 -7.05
CA LEU A 80 -1.57 -8.03 -6.26
C LEU A 80 -2.13 -8.23 -4.85
N PHE A 81 -1.27 -8.15 -3.85
CA PHE A 81 -1.64 -8.21 -2.44
C PHE A 81 -1.87 -6.79 -1.93
N PHE A 82 -3.13 -6.42 -1.76
CA PHE A 82 -3.54 -5.10 -1.33
C PHE A 82 -4.04 -5.15 0.12
N GLY A 83 -3.25 -4.59 1.04
CA GLY A 83 -3.53 -4.75 2.45
C GLY A 83 -2.84 -3.76 3.36
N ASN A 84 -2.86 -4.07 4.64
CA ASN A 84 -2.28 -3.26 5.70
C ASN A 84 -0.90 -3.76 6.16
N SER A 85 -0.61 -3.70 7.46
CA SER A 85 0.66 -4.14 8.06
C SER A 85 0.89 -5.65 7.96
N LEU A 86 -0.17 -6.46 7.91
CA LEU A 86 -0.06 -7.91 7.76
C LEU A 86 0.49 -8.27 6.38
N THR A 87 -0.02 -7.61 5.35
CA THR A 87 0.47 -7.75 3.97
C THR A 87 1.87 -7.15 3.81
N ALA A 88 2.12 -5.98 4.43
CA ALA A 88 3.43 -5.31 4.35
C ALA A 88 4.58 -6.10 5.01
N GLY A 89 4.28 -7.03 5.92
CA GLY A 89 5.28 -7.74 6.72
C GLY A 89 5.86 -6.85 7.82
N TYR A 90 4.99 -6.14 8.57
CA TYR A 90 5.43 -5.20 9.61
C TYR A 90 6.40 -5.83 10.60
N GLY A 91 7.55 -5.15 10.80
CA GLY A 91 8.59 -5.57 11.74
C GLY A 91 9.53 -6.65 11.22
N LEU A 92 9.39 -7.06 9.96
CA LEU A 92 10.20 -8.09 9.30
C LEU A 92 10.89 -7.53 8.06
N ASP A 93 11.86 -8.27 7.53
CA ASP A 93 12.41 -8.00 6.22
C ASP A 93 11.35 -8.32 5.13
N THR A 94 11.40 -7.64 4.01
CA THR A 94 10.39 -7.75 2.93
C THR A 94 10.26 -9.16 2.37
N GLU A 95 11.35 -9.90 2.38
CA GLU A 95 11.44 -11.29 1.90
C GLU A 95 10.76 -12.30 2.86
N GLU A 96 10.51 -11.90 4.11
CA GLU A 96 9.82 -12.72 5.12
C GLU A 96 8.31 -12.51 5.12
N ALA A 97 7.81 -11.46 4.44
CA ALA A 97 6.38 -11.21 4.32
C ALA A 97 5.69 -12.27 3.45
N PHE A 98 4.47 -12.67 3.79
CA PHE A 98 3.75 -13.73 3.08
C PHE A 98 3.61 -13.51 1.56
N PRO A 99 3.52 -12.27 1.00
CA PRO A 99 3.52 -12.10 -0.45
C PRO A 99 4.84 -12.51 -1.12
N ALA A 100 5.98 -12.29 -0.46
CA ALA A 100 7.28 -12.75 -0.97
C ALA A 100 7.40 -14.27 -0.89
N LEU A 101 6.92 -14.89 0.21
CA LEU A 101 6.87 -16.34 0.34
C LEU A 101 5.94 -17.00 -0.72
N ILE A 102 4.87 -16.31 -1.12
CA ILE A 102 4.02 -16.72 -2.25
C ILE A 102 4.82 -16.65 -3.56
N GLN A 103 5.63 -15.58 -3.78
CA GLN A 103 6.50 -15.51 -4.96
C GLN A 103 7.46 -16.70 -5.02
N ASP A 104 8.15 -16.99 -3.92
CA ASP A 104 9.05 -18.16 -3.84
C ASP A 104 8.33 -19.47 -4.18
N ARG A 105 7.09 -19.62 -3.75
CA ARG A 105 6.26 -20.78 -4.06
C ARG A 105 5.91 -20.84 -5.55
N LEU A 106 5.51 -19.70 -6.14
CA LEU A 106 5.21 -19.60 -7.58
C LEU A 106 6.43 -19.94 -8.43
N ASP A 107 7.60 -19.42 -8.07
CA ASP A 107 8.87 -19.69 -8.75
C ASP A 107 9.26 -21.18 -8.66
N SER A 108 9.11 -21.78 -7.47
CA SER A 108 9.42 -23.19 -7.26
C SER A 108 8.53 -24.14 -8.08
N LEU A 109 7.33 -23.70 -8.43
CA LEU A 109 6.36 -24.41 -9.26
C LEU A 109 6.42 -24.00 -10.74
N GLU A 110 7.38 -23.14 -11.13
CA GLU A 110 7.55 -22.60 -12.49
C GLU A 110 6.28 -21.94 -13.04
N LEU A 111 5.47 -21.31 -12.16
CA LEU A 111 4.24 -20.60 -12.52
C LEU A 111 4.58 -19.17 -12.93
N ASN A 112 4.16 -18.74 -14.11
CA ASN A 112 4.46 -17.42 -14.68
C ASN A 112 3.59 -16.33 -14.07
N TYR A 113 3.80 -16.04 -12.79
CA TYR A 113 3.13 -15.01 -12.02
C TYR A 113 4.14 -14.15 -11.25
N ILE A 114 3.83 -12.85 -11.12
CA ILE A 114 4.50 -11.92 -10.20
C ILE A 114 3.58 -11.61 -9.02
N ALA A 115 4.09 -11.78 -7.80
CA ALA A 115 3.45 -11.38 -6.57
C ALA A 115 3.88 -9.95 -6.19
N ILE A 116 2.94 -9.00 -6.21
CA ILE A 116 3.19 -7.60 -5.86
C ILE A 116 2.67 -7.32 -4.46
N ASN A 117 3.56 -7.00 -3.53
CA ASN A 117 3.19 -6.55 -2.20
C ASN A 117 2.81 -5.07 -2.23
N SER A 118 1.54 -4.76 -2.00
CA SER A 118 0.99 -3.42 -1.87
C SER A 118 0.38 -3.19 -0.48
N GLY A 119 1.02 -3.74 0.56
CA GLY A 119 0.67 -3.50 1.95
C GLY A 119 1.09 -2.11 2.43
N LEU A 120 0.25 -1.45 3.23
CA LEU A 120 0.57 -0.17 3.87
C LEU A 120 0.18 -0.21 5.34
N SER A 121 1.20 -0.25 6.22
CA SER A 121 1.00 -0.38 7.66
C SER A 121 0.05 0.70 8.22
N GLY A 122 -0.91 0.27 9.04
CA GLY A 122 -1.90 1.15 9.65
C GLY A 122 -3.08 1.50 8.74
N GLU A 123 -3.14 0.99 7.51
CA GLU A 123 -4.19 1.34 6.56
C GLU A 123 -5.56 0.80 6.97
N THR A 124 -6.57 1.67 6.87
CA THR A 124 -7.99 1.32 7.02
C THR A 124 -8.63 1.06 5.66
N THR A 125 -9.86 0.55 5.67
CA THR A 125 -10.62 0.36 4.43
C THR A 125 -10.84 1.67 3.67
N SER A 126 -11.04 2.79 4.37
CA SER A 126 -11.16 4.13 3.77
C SER A 126 -9.83 4.58 3.15
N GLY A 127 -8.70 4.33 3.82
CA GLY A 127 -7.36 4.62 3.29
C GLY A 127 -7.09 3.85 2.00
N GLY A 128 -7.35 2.54 2.01
CA GLY A 128 -7.19 1.68 0.86
C GLY A 128 -8.05 2.12 -0.33
N LEU A 129 -9.32 2.42 -0.10
CA LEU A 129 -10.22 2.91 -1.15
C LEU A 129 -9.67 4.18 -1.84
N ASN A 130 -9.09 5.11 -1.06
CA ASN A 130 -8.56 6.36 -1.58
C ASN A 130 -7.33 6.16 -2.49
N ARG A 131 -6.45 5.18 -2.23
CA ARG A 131 -5.27 4.92 -3.06
C ARG A 131 -5.47 3.86 -4.14
N LEU A 132 -6.58 3.13 -4.13
CA LEU A 132 -6.80 1.96 -4.98
C LEU A 132 -6.61 2.25 -6.48
N GLN A 133 -7.06 3.42 -6.96
CA GLN A 133 -6.91 3.79 -8.38
C GLN A 133 -5.45 3.86 -8.85
N TRP A 134 -4.53 4.21 -7.97
CA TRP A 134 -3.09 4.28 -8.28
C TRP A 134 -2.49 2.89 -8.39
N VAL A 135 -2.94 1.98 -7.53
CA VAL A 135 -2.47 0.59 -7.48
C VAL A 135 -3.00 -0.19 -8.69
N LEU A 136 -4.22 0.10 -9.13
CA LEU A 136 -4.85 -0.50 -10.32
C LEU A 136 -4.46 0.17 -11.65
N ALA A 137 -3.34 0.91 -11.70
CA ALA A 137 -2.83 1.49 -12.94
C ALA A 137 -2.26 0.42 -13.90
N GLN A 138 -1.93 -0.75 -13.39
CA GLN A 138 -1.47 -1.93 -14.14
C GLN A 138 -2.56 -3.00 -14.23
N LYS A 139 -2.40 -3.94 -15.17
CA LYS A 139 -3.27 -5.12 -15.23
C LYS A 139 -3.01 -6.00 -14.00
N VAL A 140 -4.07 -6.47 -13.38
CA VAL A 140 -4.04 -7.39 -12.23
C VAL A 140 -4.89 -8.61 -12.56
N ASP A 141 -4.33 -9.80 -12.48
CA ASP A 141 -5.04 -11.05 -12.76
C ASP A 141 -5.70 -11.62 -11.50
N ILE A 142 -5.03 -11.52 -10.35
CA ILE A 142 -5.56 -11.89 -9.03
C ILE A 142 -5.35 -10.71 -8.07
N PHE A 143 -6.41 -10.25 -7.43
CA PHE A 143 -6.41 -9.18 -6.44
C PHE A 143 -6.76 -9.72 -5.06
N VAL A 144 -5.80 -9.75 -4.15
CA VAL A 144 -6.00 -10.18 -2.77
C VAL A 144 -6.25 -8.96 -1.89
N LEU A 145 -7.46 -8.85 -1.34
CA LEU A 145 -7.89 -7.74 -0.49
C LEU A 145 -7.77 -8.12 0.99
N GLU A 146 -6.82 -7.53 1.68
CA GLU A 146 -6.56 -7.71 3.11
C GLU A 146 -6.69 -6.38 3.85
N LEU A 147 -7.88 -5.93 4.17
CA LEU A 147 -8.17 -4.72 4.94
C LEU A 147 -9.32 -4.94 5.91
N GLY A 148 -9.46 -4.03 6.87
CA GLY A 148 -10.54 -4.00 7.84
C GLY A 148 -10.07 -4.22 9.28
N ALA A 149 -8.94 -4.90 9.51
CA ALA A 149 -8.42 -5.10 10.86
C ALA A 149 -8.21 -3.77 11.60
N ASN A 150 -7.62 -2.77 10.95
CA ASN A 150 -7.42 -1.45 11.53
C ASN A 150 -8.72 -0.69 11.79
N ASP A 151 -9.75 -0.90 10.98
CA ASP A 151 -11.09 -0.37 11.23
C ASP A 151 -11.67 -0.99 12.49
N GLY A 152 -11.63 -2.32 12.59
CA GLY A 152 -12.10 -3.06 13.76
C GLY A 152 -11.39 -2.65 15.04
N LEU A 153 -10.04 -2.58 15.03
CA LEU A 153 -9.24 -2.20 16.20
C LEU A 153 -9.48 -0.75 16.65
N ARG A 154 -9.89 0.13 15.73
CA ARG A 154 -10.20 1.55 16.01
C ARG A 154 -11.67 1.80 16.31
N GLY A 155 -12.51 0.77 16.28
CA GLY A 155 -13.95 0.88 16.54
C GLY A 155 -14.69 1.69 15.47
N VAL A 156 -14.22 1.64 14.20
CA VAL A 156 -14.93 2.26 13.06
C VAL A 156 -16.32 1.59 12.95
N PRO A 157 -17.39 2.37 12.65
CA PRO A 157 -18.70 1.78 12.40
C PRO A 157 -18.64 0.67 11.34
N LEU A 158 -19.20 -0.50 11.64
CA LEU A 158 -19.07 -1.68 10.78
C LEU A 158 -19.71 -1.48 9.39
N ASP A 159 -20.75 -0.65 9.32
CA ASP A 159 -21.36 -0.25 8.04
C ASP A 159 -20.38 0.51 7.13
N GLU A 160 -19.48 1.33 7.71
CA GLU A 160 -18.46 2.04 6.94
C GLU A 160 -17.40 1.06 6.43
N THR A 161 -16.94 0.14 7.30
CA THR A 161 -16.01 -0.92 6.90
C THR A 161 -16.58 -1.75 5.75
N ARG A 162 -17.82 -2.21 5.89
CA ARG A 162 -18.55 -2.98 4.87
C ARG A 162 -18.68 -2.20 3.56
N LYS A 163 -19.12 -0.95 3.63
CA LYS A 163 -19.28 -0.06 2.46
C LYS A 163 -17.97 0.18 1.73
N ASN A 164 -16.88 0.40 2.46
CA ASN A 164 -15.57 0.66 1.85
C ASN A 164 -15.02 -0.61 1.18
N LEU A 165 -15.12 -1.78 1.82
CA LEU A 165 -14.72 -3.06 1.21
C LEU A 165 -15.53 -3.35 -0.05
N GLN A 166 -16.85 -3.14 -0.02
CA GLN A 166 -17.70 -3.27 -1.21
C GLN A 166 -17.26 -2.33 -2.33
N ALA A 167 -17.00 -1.06 -2.02
CA ALA A 167 -16.55 -0.07 -3.01
C ALA A 167 -15.19 -0.43 -3.62
N ILE A 168 -14.28 -1.04 -2.84
CA ILE A 168 -13.00 -1.57 -3.34
C ILE A 168 -13.27 -2.69 -4.34
N ILE A 169 -14.11 -3.67 -3.99
CA ILE A 169 -14.48 -4.79 -4.87
C ILE A 169 -15.11 -4.27 -6.18
N ASP A 170 -16.05 -3.33 -6.08
CA ASP A 170 -16.72 -2.74 -7.24
C ASP A 170 -15.74 -2.01 -8.15
N LEU A 171 -14.78 -1.27 -7.57
CA LEU A 171 -13.79 -0.54 -8.35
C LEU A 171 -12.83 -1.51 -9.08
N VAL A 172 -12.39 -2.59 -8.42
CA VAL A 172 -11.57 -3.63 -9.07
C VAL A 172 -12.31 -4.25 -10.23
N LYS A 173 -13.56 -4.70 -10.03
CA LYS A 173 -14.40 -5.28 -11.08
C LYS A 173 -14.66 -4.31 -12.23
N SER A 174 -14.86 -3.03 -11.93
CA SER A 174 -15.11 -2.01 -12.97
C SER A 174 -13.88 -1.69 -13.81
N LYS A 175 -12.69 -1.77 -13.23
CA LYS A 175 -11.42 -1.50 -13.91
C LYS A 175 -10.95 -2.67 -14.76
N ASN A 176 -11.09 -3.87 -14.24
CA ASN A 176 -10.71 -5.10 -14.94
C ASN A 176 -11.69 -6.23 -14.54
N PRO A 177 -12.75 -6.46 -15.34
CA PRO A 177 -13.75 -7.48 -15.03
C PRO A 177 -13.21 -8.92 -14.95
N GLU A 178 -12.07 -9.19 -15.57
CA GLU A 178 -11.43 -10.51 -15.57
C GLU A 178 -10.60 -10.79 -14.32
N THR A 179 -10.31 -9.76 -13.49
CA THR A 179 -9.56 -9.92 -12.25
C THR A 179 -10.30 -10.86 -11.30
N LYS A 180 -9.61 -11.89 -10.83
CA LYS A 180 -10.11 -12.75 -9.76
C LYS A 180 -9.85 -12.05 -8.42
N ILE A 181 -10.87 -11.91 -7.61
CA ILE A 181 -10.76 -11.25 -6.30
C ILE A 181 -10.78 -12.32 -5.21
N VAL A 182 -9.83 -12.18 -4.28
CA VAL A 182 -9.74 -12.98 -3.05
C VAL A 182 -9.90 -12.02 -1.87
N LEU A 183 -10.94 -12.19 -1.07
CA LEU A 183 -11.15 -11.41 0.15
C LEU A 183 -10.57 -12.17 1.35
N ALA A 184 -9.66 -11.53 2.08
CA ALA A 184 -9.10 -12.11 3.30
C ALA A 184 -10.01 -11.81 4.51
N GLY A 185 -10.59 -12.84 5.09
CA GLY A 185 -11.38 -12.76 6.30
C GLY A 185 -10.52 -12.35 7.50
N MET A 186 -11.06 -11.44 8.32
CA MET A 186 -10.41 -10.90 9.49
C MET A 186 -11.24 -11.09 10.75
N GLN A 187 -10.54 -11.20 11.88
CA GLN A 187 -11.13 -11.20 13.21
C GLN A 187 -10.39 -10.16 14.07
N ILE A 188 -11.05 -9.67 15.11
CA ILE A 188 -10.48 -8.73 16.07
C ILE A 188 -10.57 -9.29 17.48
N PRO A 189 -9.69 -8.85 18.41
CA PRO A 189 -9.73 -9.30 19.80
C PRO A 189 -11.09 -9.04 20.47
N PRO A 190 -11.52 -9.90 21.39
CA PRO A 190 -12.85 -9.83 22.01
C PRO A 190 -13.05 -8.63 22.95
N ASN A 191 -11.98 -7.88 23.26
CA ASN A 191 -12.01 -6.69 24.11
C ASN A 191 -12.80 -5.51 23.50
N MET A 192 -13.15 -5.56 22.21
CA MET A 192 -14.00 -4.57 21.54
C MET A 192 -15.51 -4.75 21.83
N GLY A 193 -15.87 -5.74 22.64
CA GLY A 193 -17.24 -6.10 22.95
C GLY A 193 -17.81 -7.17 22.01
N GLN A 194 -18.49 -8.14 22.60
CA GLN A 194 -18.93 -9.35 21.91
C GLN A 194 -19.82 -9.07 20.67
N ALA A 195 -20.76 -8.11 20.79
CA ALA A 195 -21.66 -7.78 19.69
C ALA A 195 -20.86 -7.24 18.47
N TYR A 196 -19.98 -6.27 18.71
CA TYR A 196 -19.15 -5.68 17.66
C TYR A 196 -18.21 -6.72 17.03
N THR A 197 -17.54 -7.53 17.85
CA THR A 197 -16.59 -8.55 17.36
C THR A 197 -17.29 -9.63 16.56
N SER A 198 -18.46 -10.09 17.00
CA SER A 198 -19.24 -11.10 16.27
C SER A 198 -19.75 -10.57 14.93
N GLU A 199 -20.25 -9.34 14.89
CA GLU A 199 -20.72 -8.71 13.66
C GLU A 199 -19.55 -8.41 12.71
N PHE A 200 -18.41 -7.94 13.22
CA PHE A 200 -17.20 -7.71 12.41
C PHE A 200 -16.79 -8.98 11.64
N LYS A 201 -16.80 -10.13 12.28
CA LYS A 201 -16.45 -11.41 11.68
C LYS A 201 -17.36 -11.79 10.50
N THR A 202 -18.64 -11.38 10.51
CA THR A 202 -19.59 -11.73 9.44
C THR A 202 -19.44 -10.90 8.17
N ILE A 203 -18.76 -9.73 8.23
CA ILE A 203 -18.59 -8.83 7.09
C ILE A 203 -17.97 -9.54 5.89
N PHE A 204 -16.90 -10.28 6.13
CA PHE A 204 -16.10 -10.87 5.04
C PHE A 204 -16.82 -12.00 4.31
N PRO A 205 -17.36 -13.02 4.98
CA PRO A 205 -18.10 -14.09 4.29
C PRO A 205 -19.35 -13.55 3.57
N GLU A 206 -20.09 -12.62 4.17
CA GLU A 206 -21.24 -12.00 3.54
C GLU A 206 -20.88 -11.22 2.29
N LEU A 207 -19.78 -10.44 2.31
CA LEU A 207 -19.29 -9.74 1.13
C LEU A 207 -18.77 -10.70 0.06
N ALA A 208 -18.06 -11.76 0.45
CA ALA A 208 -17.57 -12.75 -0.49
C ALA A 208 -18.69 -13.45 -1.23
N GLU A 209 -19.73 -13.89 -0.50
CA GLU A 209 -20.93 -14.53 -1.08
C GLU A 209 -21.70 -13.56 -1.99
N ALA A 210 -21.97 -12.33 -1.51
CA ALA A 210 -22.72 -11.33 -2.26
C ALA A 210 -22.05 -10.90 -3.57
N ASN A 211 -20.72 -11.02 -3.63
CA ASN A 211 -19.91 -10.60 -4.77
C ASN A 211 -19.40 -11.75 -5.64
N ASP A 212 -19.66 -13.00 -5.29
CA ASP A 212 -19.10 -14.20 -5.95
C ASP A 212 -17.57 -14.11 -6.08
N VAL A 213 -16.89 -13.83 -4.94
CA VAL A 213 -15.43 -13.76 -4.86
C VAL A 213 -14.89 -14.81 -3.90
N SER A 214 -13.64 -15.24 -4.11
CA SER A 214 -13.00 -16.21 -3.23
C SER A 214 -12.78 -15.62 -1.83
N LEU A 215 -12.87 -16.44 -0.81
CA LEU A 215 -12.69 -16.06 0.59
C LEU A 215 -11.57 -16.88 1.22
N ILE A 216 -10.60 -16.21 1.85
CA ILE A 216 -9.77 -16.80 2.89
C ILE A 216 -10.58 -16.67 4.19
N PRO A 217 -11.02 -17.76 4.82
CA PRO A 217 -11.97 -17.68 5.95
C PRO A 217 -11.45 -16.86 7.14
N PHE A 218 -10.17 -17.03 7.47
CA PHE A 218 -9.43 -16.21 8.43
C PHE A 218 -7.94 -16.18 8.08
N LEU A 219 -7.43 -15.01 7.74
CA LEU A 219 -6.03 -14.84 7.31
C LEU A 219 -5.03 -15.35 8.34
N LEU A 220 -5.27 -15.08 9.63
CA LEU A 220 -4.36 -15.42 10.73
C LEU A 220 -4.76 -16.75 11.42
N GLU A 221 -5.43 -17.66 10.71
CA GLU A 221 -5.73 -18.98 11.27
C GLU A 221 -4.42 -19.71 11.68
N GLY A 222 -4.40 -20.27 12.87
CA GLY A 222 -3.21 -20.92 13.45
C GLY A 222 -2.11 -19.96 13.97
N VAL A 223 -2.25 -18.65 13.75
CA VAL A 223 -1.27 -17.62 14.19
C VAL A 223 -1.82 -16.72 15.27
N ALA A 224 -3.06 -16.23 15.10
CA ALA A 224 -3.66 -15.28 16.03
C ALA A 224 -3.72 -15.83 17.45
N GLY A 225 -3.25 -15.01 18.41
CA GLY A 225 -3.26 -15.37 19.83
C GLY A 225 -2.16 -16.35 20.27
N ASN A 226 -1.28 -16.78 19.38
CA ASN A 226 -0.10 -17.56 19.73
C ASN A 226 1.12 -16.63 19.92
N PRO A 227 1.65 -16.45 21.15
CA PRO A 227 2.76 -15.53 21.40
C PRO A 227 4.06 -15.89 20.66
N GLU A 228 4.28 -17.16 20.33
CA GLU A 228 5.48 -17.61 19.60
C GLU A 228 5.44 -17.26 18.10
N LEU A 229 4.23 -17.05 17.58
CA LEU A 229 4.00 -16.75 16.17
C LEU A 229 3.67 -15.27 15.92
N ASN A 230 3.64 -14.44 16.98
CA ASN A 230 3.41 -13.01 16.89
C ASN A 230 4.55 -12.22 17.53
N LEU A 231 4.79 -11.03 17.01
CA LEU A 231 5.72 -10.07 17.61
C LEU A 231 5.26 -9.66 19.02
N GLU A 232 6.07 -8.91 19.75
CA GLU A 232 5.76 -8.49 21.12
C GLU A 232 4.43 -7.73 21.26
N ASP A 233 3.92 -7.14 20.19
CA ASP A 233 2.62 -6.45 20.16
C ASP A 233 1.42 -7.41 20.13
N GLY A 234 1.65 -8.69 19.86
CA GLY A 234 0.64 -9.76 19.91
C GLY A 234 -0.35 -9.77 18.74
N ILE A 235 -0.15 -8.93 17.72
CA ILE A 235 -1.06 -8.80 16.56
C ILE A 235 -0.37 -8.92 15.20
N HIS A 236 0.94 -8.76 15.13
CA HIS A 236 1.70 -8.93 13.89
C HIS A 236 2.47 -10.25 13.93
N PRO A 237 2.37 -11.09 12.90
CA PRO A 237 3.09 -12.36 12.82
C PRO A 237 4.62 -12.18 12.82
N THR A 238 5.33 -13.12 13.46
CA THR A 238 6.77 -13.31 13.26
C THR A 238 7.03 -13.90 11.87
N ALA A 239 8.31 -14.05 11.47
CA ALA A 239 8.68 -14.73 10.24
C ALA A 239 8.09 -16.15 10.15
N GLU A 240 8.06 -16.90 11.28
CA GLU A 240 7.42 -18.22 11.34
C GLU A 240 5.89 -18.12 11.22
N GLY A 241 5.27 -17.09 11.82
CA GLY A 241 3.86 -16.80 11.66
C GLY A 241 3.49 -16.47 10.21
N GLN A 242 4.34 -15.71 9.50
CA GLN A 242 4.14 -15.37 8.09
C GLN A 242 4.15 -16.62 7.16
N LYS A 243 4.90 -17.66 7.50
CA LYS A 243 4.86 -18.93 6.76
C LYS A 243 3.49 -19.61 6.86
N ILE A 244 2.87 -19.56 8.03
CA ILE A 244 1.52 -20.11 8.22
C ILE A 244 0.49 -19.24 7.48
N VAL A 245 0.61 -17.91 7.56
CA VAL A 245 -0.23 -16.99 6.79
C VAL A 245 -0.11 -17.27 5.29
N MET A 246 1.10 -17.50 4.79
CA MET A 246 1.34 -17.86 3.40
C MET A 246 0.58 -19.12 3.00
N GLU A 247 0.59 -20.18 3.84
CA GLU A 247 -0.15 -21.41 3.56
C GLU A 247 -1.67 -21.17 3.54
N ASN A 248 -2.21 -20.38 4.47
CA ASN A 248 -3.63 -20.02 4.48
C ASN A 248 -4.05 -19.27 3.19
N VAL A 249 -3.17 -18.41 2.68
CA VAL A 249 -3.39 -17.69 1.43
C VAL A 249 -3.23 -18.61 0.22
N TRP A 250 -2.20 -19.47 0.23
CA TRP A 250 -1.88 -20.36 -0.87
C TRP A 250 -3.01 -21.34 -1.16
N GLU A 251 -3.67 -21.88 -0.15
CA GLU A 251 -4.81 -22.79 -0.30
C GLU A 251 -5.88 -22.25 -1.27
N ILE A 252 -6.11 -20.94 -1.23
CA ILE A 252 -7.10 -20.28 -2.10
C ILE A 252 -6.49 -19.87 -3.45
N ILE A 253 -5.26 -19.38 -3.46
CA ILE A 253 -4.59 -18.90 -4.68
C ILE A 253 -4.25 -20.07 -5.60
N GLU A 254 -3.82 -21.23 -5.08
CA GLU A 254 -3.47 -22.41 -5.87
C GLU A 254 -4.60 -22.83 -6.82
N GLU A 255 -5.85 -22.79 -6.36
CA GLU A 255 -6.99 -23.11 -7.23
C GLU A 255 -7.14 -22.13 -8.40
N LEU A 256 -6.87 -20.84 -8.15
CA LEU A 256 -7.02 -19.79 -9.17
C LEU A 256 -5.91 -19.84 -10.21
N VAL A 257 -4.67 -20.10 -9.79
CA VAL A 257 -3.53 -20.21 -10.71
C VAL A 257 -3.63 -21.49 -11.55
N ASN A 258 -4.06 -22.62 -10.97
CA ASN A 258 -4.24 -23.89 -11.67
C ASN A 258 -5.39 -23.83 -12.70
N LYS A 259 -6.53 -23.24 -12.33
CA LYS A 259 -7.67 -23.05 -13.26
C LYS A 259 -7.28 -22.19 -14.46
N SER A 260 -6.35 -21.26 -14.28
CA SER A 260 -5.89 -20.40 -15.36
C SER A 260 -4.95 -21.11 -16.35
N LEU A 261 -4.33 -22.22 -15.97
CA LEU A 261 -3.51 -23.06 -16.85
C LEU A 261 -4.36 -23.99 -17.71
N VAL A 262 -5.51 -24.43 -17.21
CA VAL A 262 -6.42 -25.34 -17.93
C VAL A 262 -7.21 -24.62 -19.03
N ASN A 263 -7.36 -23.30 -18.93
CA ASN A 263 -8.14 -22.48 -19.86
C ASN A 263 -7.27 -21.81 -20.96
N GLN A 264 -6.00 -22.17 -21.06
CA GLN A 264 -5.08 -21.77 -22.14
C GLN A 264 -4.92 -22.92 -23.16
#